data_5107822a3332440bbe99a13bdd202c39
#
_entry.id   5107822a3332440bbe99a13bdd202c39
#
_cell.length_a   1.000
_cell.length_b   1.000
_cell.length_c   1.000
_cell.angle_alpha   90.00
_cell.angle_beta   90.00
_cell.angle_gamma   90.00
#
_symmetry.space_group_name_H-M   'P 1'
#
loop_
_entity.id
_entity.type
_entity.pdbx_description
1 polymer ?
#
loop_
_entity_poly.entity_id
_entity_poly.type
_entity_poly.pdbx_seq_one_letter_code
_entity_poly.pdbx_strand_id
1 'polypeptide(L)'
;NKDAALLYCIDSHSYTQIKSVPGYDWIKFNQIAWYREHSKKFAENNGGIPLPALAFFHIALPEYKDALLEDKNRLFGCKGEMVCCPTTNSGFFTSVKECGDVMGIFVGHDHDNDYAVAYKEVLLAYGRYTGGKTVYNDLSSNGARVIVLHEGERRFDTYIR
;
A
#
# COMPACT_ATOMS: atom_id res chain seq x y z
N ASN A 1 17.23 22.20 5.68
CA ASN A 1 16.50 20.97 6.04
C ASN A 1 16.55 20.06 4.83
N LYS A 2 16.83 18.77 5.02
CA LYS A 2 16.71 17.73 3.99
C LYS A 2 15.42 16.95 4.26
N ASP A 3 14.79 16.46 3.19
CA ASP A 3 13.67 15.55 3.31
C ASP A 3 14.15 14.24 3.97
N ALA A 4 13.44 13.77 5.00
CA ALA A 4 13.81 12.56 5.74
C ALA A 4 13.08 11.31 5.20
N ALA A 5 11.86 11.47 4.72
CA ALA A 5 11.04 10.41 4.14
C ALA A 5 9.96 11.00 3.22
N LEU A 6 9.39 10.16 2.35
CA LEU A 6 8.30 10.52 1.44
C LEU A 6 7.04 9.74 1.78
N LEU A 7 5.89 10.40 1.69
CA LEU A 7 4.58 9.79 1.83
C LEU A 7 3.81 10.02 0.52
N TYR A 8 3.64 8.97 -0.27
CA TYR A 8 2.86 9.01 -1.51
C TYR A 8 1.40 8.69 -1.23
N CYS A 9 0.53 9.70 -1.30
CA CYS A 9 -0.92 9.52 -1.21
C CYS A 9 -1.48 9.48 -2.63
N ILE A 10 -2.04 8.34 -3.04
CA ILE A 10 -2.46 8.06 -4.42
C ILE A 10 -3.94 7.74 -4.44
N ASP A 11 -4.67 8.28 -5.39
CA ASP A 11 -6.05 7.89 -5.65
C ASP A 11 -6.09 6.54 -6.38
N SER A 12 -6.65 5.52 -5.73
CA SER A 12 -6.87 4.20 -6.33
C SER A 12 -8.18 4.09 -7.10
N HIS A 13 -8.91 5.20 -7.24
CA HIS A 13 -10.22 5.26 -7.88
C HIS A 13 -11.30 4.40 -7.16
N SER A 14 -12.35 3.99 -7.88
CA SER A 14 -13.46 3.20 -7.37
C SER A 14 -13.73 2.02 -8.34
N TYR A 15 -14.81 2.11 -9.14
CA TYR A 15 -15.11 1.10 -10.15
C TYR A 15 -14.65 1.54 -11.53
N THR A 16 -14.14 0.57 -12.31
CA THR A 16 -13.73 0.85 -13.69
C THR A 16 -14.91 1.27 -14.57
N GLN A 17 -14.65 2.18 -15.50
CA GLN A 17 -15.60 2.59 -16.52
C GLN A 17 -15.48 1.75 -17.81
N ILE A 18 -14.54 0.82 -17.87
CA ILE A 18 -14.30 -0.03 -19.03
C ILE A 18 -15.21 -1.26 -18.93
N LYS A 19 -16.27 -1.31 -19.72
CA LYS A 19 -17.30 -2.38 -19.67
C LYS A 19 -16.74 -3.79 -19.81
N SER A 20 -15.65 -3.98 -20.57
CA SER A 20 -14.99 -5.27 -20.77
C SER A 20 -14.10 -5.71 -19.60
N VAL A 21 -13.86 -4.82 -18.61
CA VAL A 21 -13.04 -5.09 -17.43
C VAL A 21 -13.89 -4.75 -16.20
N PRO A 22 -14.75 -5.64 -15.73
CA PRO A 22 -15.62 -5.37 -14.60
C PRO A 22 -14.82 -5.35 -13.28
N GLY A 23 -15.37 -4.67 -12.27
CA GLY A 23 -14.85 -4.62 -10.92
C GLY A 23 -14.15 -3.30 -10.59
N TYR A 24 -13.19 -3.36 -9.70
CA TYR A 24 -12.47 -2.18 -9.25
C TYR A 24 -11.52 -1.64 -10.30
N ASP A 25 -11.35 -0.32 -10.29
CA ASP A 25 -10.37 0.39 -11.11
C ASP A 25 -8.96 0.26 -10.51
N TRP A 26 -7.96 0.72 -11.21
CA TRP A 26 -6.54 0.57 -10.86
C TRP A 26 -5.81 1.92 -10.89
N ILE A 27 -4.64 1.99 -10.25
CA ILE A 27 -3.74 3.14 -10.34
C ILE A 27 -3.33 3.33 -11.80
N LYS A 28 -3.60 4.50 -12.36
CA LYS A 28 -3.45 4.79 -13.78
C LYS A 28 -1.99 5.00 -14.20
N PHE A 29 -1.70 4.81 -15.48
CA PHE A 29 -0.35 4.98 -16.01
C PHE A 29 0.21 6.39 -15.80
N ASN A 30 -0.62 7.43 -15.87
CA ASN A 30 -0.18 8.79 -15.56
C ASN A 30 0.18 8.98 -14.09
N GLN A 31 -0.51 8.31 -13.17
CA GLN A 31 -0.17 8.31 -11.74
C GLN A 31 1.14 7.54 -11.49
N ILE A 32 1.33 6.42 -12.18
CA ILE A 32 2.58 5.65 -12.14
C ILE A 32 3.74 6.48 -12.70
N ALA A 33 3.55 7.17 -13.81
CA ALA A 33 4.56 8.06 -14.38
C ALA A 33 4.91 9.20 -13.43
N TRP A 34 3.90 9.83 -12.81
CA TRP A 34 4.08 10.86 -11.79
C TRP A 34 4.89 10.34 -10.59
N TYR A 35 4.54 9.16 -10.06
CA TYR A 35 5.28 8.53 -8.97
C TYR A 35 6.75 8.31 -9.33
N ARG A 36 7.03 7.70 -10.51
CA ARG A 36 8.39 7.42 -10.98
C ARG A 36 9.22 8.68 -11.15
N GLU A 37 8.64 9.74 -11.72
CA GLU A 37 9.28 11.04 -11.89
C GLU A 37 9.68 11.65 -10.55
N HIS A 38 8.75 11.64 -9.55
CA HIS A 38 9.01 12.21 -8.24
C HIS A 38 10.03 11.39 -7.46
N SER A 39 9.92 10.06 -7.46
CA SER A 39 10.91 9.16 -6.85
C SER A 39 12.32 9.44 -7.38
N LYS A 40 12.46 9.53 -8.70
CA LYS A 40 13.74 9.85 -9.36
C LYS A 40 14.26 11.23 -8.93
N LYS A 41 13.43 12.26 -8.98
CA LYS A 41 13.79 13.62 -8.60
C LYS A 41 14.28 13.72 -7.15
N PHE A 42 13.57 13.07 -6.22
CA PHE A 42 13.97 13.04 -4.82
C PHE A 42 15.28 12.25 -4.62
N ALA A 43 15.48 11.15 -5.33
CA ALA A 43 16.74 10.43 -5.29
C ALA A 43 17.91 11.28 -5.83
N GLU A 44 17.74 11.97 -6.94
CA GLU A 44 18.74 12.88 -7.50
C GLU A 44 19.12 13.98 -6.50
N ASN A 45 18.13 14.60 -5.84
CA ASN A 45 18.34 15.61 -4.81
C ASN A 45 19.02 15.05 -3.54
N ASN A 46 18.96 13.73 -3.34
CA ASN A 46 19.57 13.03 -2.23
C ASN A 46 20.88 12.30 -2.64
N GLY A 47 21.57 12.79 -3.64
CA GLY A 47 22.85 12.22 -4.07
C GLY A 47 22.74 10.89 -4.82
N GLY A 48 21.63 10.63 -5.47
CA GLY A 48 21.35 9.39 -6.21
C GLY A 48 20.80 8.24 -5.35
N ILE A 49 20.56 8.47 -4.07
CA ILE A 49 20.07 7.46 -3.12
C ILE A 49 18.56 7.64 -2.92
N PRO A 50 17.72 6.63 -3.19
CA PRO A 50 16.29 6.71 -2.92
C PRO A 50 15.98 7.04 -1.45
N LEU A 51 15.12 8.04 -1.22
CA LEU A 51 14.65 8.34 0.12
C LEU A 51 13.72 7.24 0.65
N PRO A 52 13.72 6.95 1.95
CA PRO A 52 12.71 6.07 2.53
C PRO A 52 11.30 6.58 2.22
N ALA A 53 10.44 5.74 1.70
CA ALA A 53 9.09 6.14 1.33
C ALA A 53 8.03 5.13 1.76
N LEU A 54 6.80 5.62 1.94
CA LEU A 54 5.58 4.82 2.14
C LEU A 54 4.52 5.26 1.13
N ALA A 55 3.70 4.32 0.66
CA ALA A 55 2.59 4.60 -0.24
C ALA A 55 1.24 4.31 0.45
N PHE A 56 0.26 5.17 0.20
CA PHE A 56 -1.08 5.11 0.78
C PHE A 56 -2.14 5.26 -0.29
N PHE A 57 -3.08 4.33 -0.35
CA PHE A 57 -4.26 4.42 -1.20
C PHE A 57 -5.36 3.50 -0.67
N HIS A 58 -6.57 3.56 -1.25
CA HIS A 58 -7.73 2.90 -0.67
C HIS A 58 -7.84 1.43 -1.08
N ILE A 59 -7.89 1.13 -2.38
CA ILE A 59 -8.15 -0.23 -2.91
C ILE A 59 -6.82 -0.97 -3.08
N ALA A 60 -6.73 -2.17 -2.53
CA ALA A 60 -5.53 -3.00 -2.57
C ALA A 60 -5.05 -3.31 -4.00
N LEU A 61 -3.75 -3.55 -4.16
CA LEU A 61 -3.17 -4.07 -5.39
C LEU A 61 -3.40 -5.58 -5.53
N PRO A 62 -3.38 -6.15 -6.74
CA PRO A 62 -3.40 -7.59 -6.95
C PRO A 62 -2.32 -8.35 -6.16
N GLU A 63 -1.17 -7.74 -5.95
CA GLU A 63 -0.05 -8.30 -5.18
C GLU A 63 -0.39 -8.65 -3.73
N TYR A 64 -1.44 -8.06 -3.14
CA TYR A 64 -1.94 -8.48 -1.83
C TYR A 64 -2.50 -9.92 -1.85
N LYS A 65 -3.10 -10.36 -2.99
CA LYS A 65 -3.49 -11.77 -3.18
C LYS A 65 -2.26 -12.66 -3.38
N ASP A 66 -1.32 -12.21 -4.22
CA ASP A 66 -0.12 -12.98 -4.55
C ASP A 66 0.73 -13.24 -3.30
N ALA A 67 0.86 -12.23 -2.44
CA ALA A 67 1.59 -12.36 -1.19
C ALA A 67 1.05 -13.46 -0.26
N LEU A 68 -0.27 -13.70 -0.28
CA LEU A 68 -0.90 -14.74 0.52
C LEU A 68 -0.73 -16.16 -0.03
N LEU A 69 -0.31 -16.30 -1.29
CA LEU A 69 -0.06 -17.60 -1.94
C LEU A 69 1.37 -18.12 -1.65
N GLU A 70 2.25 -17.29 -1.12
CA GLU A 70 3.61 -17.69 -0.81
C GLU A 70 3.72 -18.18 0.64
N ASP A 71 3.92 -19.48 0.85
CA ASP A 71 4.02 -20.14 2.18
C ASP A 71 5.11 -19.54 3.07
N LYS A 72 6.17 -18.98 2.48
CA LYS A 72 7.25 -18.30 3.19
C LYS A 72 6.87 -16.95 3.78
N ASN A 73 5.77 -16.36 3.32
CA ASN A 73 5.33 -15.07 3.80
C ASN A 73 4.59 -15.22 5.14
N ARG A 74 5.00 -14.43 6.11
CA ARG A 74 4.40 -14.41 7.42
C ARG A 74 3.36 -13.29 7.49
N LEU A 75 2.12 -13.67 7.73
CA LEU A 75 1.01 -12.75 7.95
C LEU A 75 0.95 -12.34 9.43
N PHE A 76 0.82 -11.04 9.70
CA PHE A 76 0.61 -10.47 11.03
C PHE A 76 -0.71 -9.72 11.05
N GLY A 77 -1.58 -10.00 11.99
CA GLY A 77 -2.90 -9.39 12.12
C GLY A 77 -4.03 -10.32 11.67
N CYS A 78 -5.19 -9.75 11.39
CA CYS A 78 -6.39 -10.46 11.00
C CYS A 78 -6.65 -10.37 9.50
N LYS A 79 -6.95 -11.52 8.88
CA LYS A 79 -7.50 -11.62 7.52
C LYS A 79 -8.89 -12.25 7.63
N GLY A 80 -9.92 -11.41 7.73
CA GLY A 80 -11.32 -11.82 7.88
C GLY A 80 -12.07 -11.98 6.58
N GLU A 81 -11.63 -11.32 5.51
CA GLU A 81 -12.31 -11.36 4.21
C GLU A 81 -11.34 -11.48 3.02
N MET A 82 -11.88 -11.74 1.85
CA MET A 82 -11.09 -11.80 0.61
C MET A 82 -10.52 -10.43 0.27
N VAL A 83 -9.34 -10.43 -0.36
CA VAL A 83 -8.76 -9.20 -0.92
C VAL A 83 -9.59 -8.71 -2.09
N CYS A 84 -10.21 -7.55 -1.94
CA CYS A 84 -10.94 -6.86 -3.01
C CYS A 84 -9.96 -5.92 -3.74
N CYS A 85 -9.59 -6.30 -4.94
CA CYS A 85 -8.64 -5.55 -5.77
C CYS A 85 -9.03 -5.58 -7.24
N PRO A 86 -8.43 -4.72 -8.09
CA PRO A 86 -8.62 -4.79 -9.53
C PRO A 86 -8.32 -6.17 -10.10
N THR A 87 -9.06 -6.55 -11.14
CA THR A 87 -8.77 -7.77 -11.92
C THR A 87 -7.60 -7.56 -12.89
N THR A 88 -7.24 -6.31 -13.14
CA THR A 88 -6.15 -5.89 -14.03
C THR A 88 -5.03 -5.27 -13.22
N ASN A 89 -3.80 -5.74 -13.43
CA ASN A 89 -2.61 -5.17 -12.81
C ASN A 89 -2.01 -4.10 -13.70
N SER A 90 -1.87 -2.87 -13.17
CA SER A 90 -1.29 -1.73 -13.90
C SER A 90 0.25 -1.68 -13.83
N GLY A 91 0.88 -2.52 -13.04
CA GLY A 91 2.33 -2.53 -12.85
C GLY A 91 2.84 -1.50 -11.83
N PHE A 92 1.97 -0.93 -10.99
CA PHE A 92 2.41 0.01 -9.94
C PHE A 92 3.43 -0.63 -9.00
N PHE A 93 3.19 -1.87 -8.54
CA PHE A 93 4.15 -2.58 -7.68
C PHE A 93 5.51 -2.81 -8.36
N THR A 94 5.51 -3.13 -9.65
CA THR A 94 6.75 -3.22 -10.43
C THR A 94 7.51 -1.92 -10.42
N SER A 95 6.80 -0.78 -10.60
CA SER A 95 7.41 0.55 -10.53
C SER A 95 8.00 0.85 -9.15
N VAL A 96 7.32 0.43 -8.08
CA VAL A 96 7.83 0.50 -6.70
C VAL A 96 9.15 -0.26 -6.56
N LYS A 97 9.23 -1.47 -7.12
CA LYS A 97 10.46 -2.27 -7.06
C LYS A 97 11.60 -1.67 -7.86
N GLU A 98 11.32 -1.08 -9.02
CA GLU A 98 12.34 -0.42 -9.86
C GLU A 98 12.84 0.88 -9.23
N CYS A 99 11.97 1.69 -8.64
CA CYS A 99 12.35 2.95 -7.97
C CYS A 99 13.10 2.69 -6.66
N GLY A 100 12.73 1.64 -5.94
CA GLY A 100 13.44 1.18 -4.75
C GLY A 100 13.28 2.08 -3.53
N ASP A 101 12.38 3.06 -3.51
CA ASP A 101 12.16 4.00 -2.41
C ASP A 101 11.09 3.52 -1.41
N VAL A 102 10.00 2.91 -1.87
CA VAL A 102 8.86 2.51 -1.04
C VAL A 102 9.19 1.25 -0.22
N MET A 103 9.11 1.38 1.10
CA MET A 103 9.31 0.29 2.06
C MET A 103 8.01 -0.42 2.43
N GLY A 104 6.88 0.27 2.33
CA GLY A 104 5.57 -0.25 2.69
C GLY A 104 4.42 0.41 1.93
N ILE A 105 3.39 -0.37 1.64
CA ILE A 105 2.15 0.06 1.00
C ILE A 105 1.02 -0.18 1.99
N PHE A 106 0.20 0.83 2.22
CA PHE A 106 -0.90 0.81 3.18
C PHE A 106 -2.22 1.10 2.47
N VAL A 107 -3.20 0.21 2.68
CA VAL A 107 -4.51 0.25 2.03
C VAL A 107 -5.65 0.13 3.05
N GLY A 108 -6.86 0.37 2.60
CA GLY A 108 -8.10 0.16 3.34
C GLY A 108 -9.04 -0.76 2.55
N HIS A 109 -10.29 -0.34 2.37
CA HIS A 109 -11.32 -0.96 1.56
C HIS A 109 -11.94 -2.22 2.18
N ASP A 110 -11.16 -3.23 2.48
CA ASP A 110 -11.62 -4.49 3.07
C ASP A 110 -11.68 -4.33 4.60
N HIS A 111 -12.88 -4.23 5.15
CA HIS A 111 -13.10 -3.77 6.53
C HIS A 111 -12.72 -4.83 7.58
N ASP A 112 -12.75 -6.11 7.21
CA ASP A 112 -12.40 -7.24 8.08
C ASP A 112 -10.94 -7.68 7.93
N ASN A 113 -10.13 -6.89 7.22
CA ASN A 113 -8.71 -7.08 7.09
C ASN A 113 -7.94 -5.99 7.85
N ASP A 114 -6.98 -6.41 8.67
CA ASP A 114 -5.99 -5.51 9.27
C ASP A 114 -4.58 -6.11 9.24
N TYR A 115 -4.37 -7.13 8.42
CA TYR A 115 -3.10 -7.81 8.35
C TYR A 115 -2.00 -6.99 7.67
N ALA A 116 -0.77 -7.41 7.93
CA ALA A 116 0.42 -7.00 7.19
C ALA A 116 1.21 -8.25 6.78
N VAL A 117 1.78 -8.23 5.59
CA VAL A 117 2.60 -9.31 5.04
C VAL A 117 3.77 -8.74 4.25
N ALA A 118 4.97 -9.30 4.44
CA ALA A 118 6.11 -8.93 3.64
C ALA A 118 6.04 -9.63 2.26
N TYR A 119 6.17 -8.87 1.21
CA TYR A 119 6.18 -9.38 -0.16
C TYR A 119 7.28 -8.70 -0.97
N LYS A 120 8.24 -9.49 -1.44
CA LYS A 120 9.38 -9.00 -2.23
C LYS A 120 10.03 -7.74 -1.60
N GLU A 121 10.31 -7.79 -0.31
CA GLU A 121 10.95 -6.72 0.49
C GLU A 121 10.13 -5.43 0.66
N VAL A 122 8.84 -5.45 0.34
CA VAL A 122 7.89 -4.37 0.62
C VAL A 122 6.84 -4.90 1.59
N LEU A 123 6.51 -4.15 2.64
CA LEU A 123 5.41 -4.50 3.52
C LEU A 123 4.09 -4.12 2.85
N LEU A 124 3.20 -5.08 2.65
CA LEU A 124 1.82 -4.85 2.23
C LEU A 124 0.92 -4.92 3.46
N ALA A 125 0.22 -3.83 3.79
CA ALA A 125 -0.54 -3.76 5.02
C ALA A 125 -1.92 -3.11 4.82
N TYR A 126 -2.93 -3.67 5.48
CA TYR A 126 -4.23 -3.01 5.64
C TYR A 126 -4.23 -2.08 6.86
N GLY A 127 -4.95 -0.97 6.75
CA GLY A 127 -5.38 -0.20 7.91
C GLY A 127 -6.40 -0.98 8.75
N ARG A 128 -6.57 -0.60 10.01
CA ARG A 128 -7.68 -1.07 10.84
C ARG A 128 -8.92 -0.23 10.54
N TYR A 129 -10.11 -0.87 10.48
CA TYR A 129 -11.36 -0.16 10.36
C TYR A 129 -11.57 0.80 11.52
N THR A 130 -11.78 2.09 11.21
CA THR A 130 -11.91 3.18 12.20
C THR A 130 -13.31 3.74 12.29
N GLY A 131 -14.19 3.40 11.33
CA GLY A 131 -15.52 3.97 11.19
C GLY A 131 -16.51 3.59 12.29
N GLY A 132 -17.67 4.23 12.25
CA GLY A 132 -18.80 3.87 13.07
C GLY A 132 -19.55 2.64 12.51
N LYS A 133 -20.80 2.45 12.92
CA LYS A 133 -21.65 1.33 12.47
C LYS A 133 -22.34 1.63 11.14
N THR A 134 -21.65 2.20 10.17
CA THR A 134 -22.23 2.61 8.88
C THR A 134 -22.10 1.55 7.79
N VAL A 135 -21.15 0.64 7.93
CA VAL A 135 -20.88 -0.48 7.04
C VAL A 135 -20.49 -1.70 7.86
N TYR A 136 -20.37 -2.86 7.20
CA TYR A 136 -19.94 -4.09 7.88
C TYR A 136 -18.54 -3.96 8.48
N ASN A 137 -18.32 -4.60 9.60
CA ASN A 137 -17.03 -4.79 10.24
C ASN A 137 -17.18 -5.87 11.32
N ASP A 138 -16.64 -7.04 11.08
CA ASP A 138 -16.68 -8.19 11.99
C ASP A 138 -15.42 -8.29 12.88
N LEU A 139 -14.48 -7.36 12.74
CA LEU A 139 -13.33 -7.27 13.63
C LEU A 139 -13.78 -6.92 15.06
N SER A 140 -13.09 -7.46 16.03
CA SER A 140 -13.47 -7.37 17.46
C SER A 140 -13.57 -5.95 18.01
N SER A 141 -12.84 -5.00 17.40
CA SER A 141 -12.85 -3.59 17.78
C SER A 141 -12.44 -2.70 16.60
N ASN A 142 -12.95 -1.49 16.57
CA ASN A 142 -12.41 -0.45 15.72
C ASN A 142 -11.03 -0.01 16.24
N GLY A 143 -10.24 0.62 15.37
CA GLY A 143 -8.91 1.08 15.76
C GLY A 143 -8.22 1.81 14.61
N ALA A 144 -6.92 1.93 14.70
CA ALA A 144 -6.09 2.51 13.66
C ALA A 144 -4.77 1.75 13.53
N ARG A 145 -4.20 1.76 12.33
CA ARG A 145 -2.81 1.34 12.14
C ARG A 145 -1.89 2.53 12.42
N VAL A 146 -1.00 2.37 13.38
CA VAL A 146 0.05 3.33 13.69
C VAL A 146 1.28 2.98 12.88
N ILE A 147 1.96 4.00 12.38
CA ILE A 147 3.22 3.88 11.65
C ILE A 147 4.22 4.83 12.30
N VAL A 148 5.38 4.32 12.66
CA VAL A 148 6.48 5.09 13.27
C VAL A 148 7.66 5.08 12.30
N LEU A 149 7.95 6.23 11.69
CA LEU A 149 9.14 6.42 10.87
C LEU A 149 10.33 6.79 11.75
N HIS A 150 11.51 6.26 11.43
CA HIS A 150 12.75 6.57 12.12
C HIS A 150 13.60 7.49 11.24
N GLU A 151 13.75 8.76 11.68
CA GLU A 151 14.54 9.74 10.93
C GLU A 151 16.00 9.29 10.82
N GLY A 152 16.54 9.38 9.60
CA GLY A 152 17.90 8.93 9.30
C GLY A 152 18.04 7.43 9.07
N GLU A 153 16.98 6.65 9.20
CA GLU A 153 16.97 5.20 8.98
C GLU A 153 16.03 4.81 7.84
N ARG A 154 16.40 3.77 7.08
CA ARG A 154 15.49 3.14 6.11
C ARG A 154 14.67 2.04 6.82
N ARG A 155 13.86 2.47 7.79
CA ARG A 155 13.07 1.59 8.67
C ARG A 155 11.81 2.29 9.17
N PHE A 156 10.78 1.52 9.39
CA PHE A 156 9.58 1.94 10.14
C PHE A 156 9.05 0.79 10.97
N ASP A 157 8.31 1.10 12.02
CA ASP A 157 7.53 0.14 12.78
C ASP A 157 6.04 0.37 12.53
N THR A 158 5.22 -0.66 12.62
CA THR A 158 3.75 -0.53 12.49
C THR A 158 3.03 -1.53 13.36
N TYR A 159 1.91 -1.09 13.92
CA TYR A 159 1.04 -1.90 14.80
C TYR A 159 -0.39 -1.37 14.77
N ILE A 160 -1.34 -2.19 15.24
CA ILE A 160 -2.75 -1.80 15.41
C ILE A 160 -2.96 -1.30 16.84
N ARG A 161 -3.76 -0.22 16.95
CA ARG A 161 -4.17 0.36 18.23
C ARG A 161 -5.65 0.67 18.22
#